data_d51f1347e74cc16df3fd83061ae9b273
#
_entry.id   d51f1347e74cc16df3fd83061ae9b273
#
_cell.length_a   1.000
_cell.length_b   1.000
_cell.length_c   1.000
_cell.angle_alpha   90.00
_cell.angle_beta   90.00
_cell.angle_gamma   90.00
#
_symmetry.space_group_name_H-M   'P 1'
#
loop_
_entity.id
_entity.type
_entity.pdbx_description
1 polymer ?
#
loop_
_entity_poly.entity_id
_entity_poly.type
_entity_poly.pdbx_seq_one_letter_code
_entity_poly.pdbx_strand_id
1 'polypeptide(L)'
;EISLGLVGSEMCIRDRPNLSRALQKARGHLLPFGWIHLLKALKSKPKVIDLYLTGVLPEYQSKGVNALLFNDLIPVYKRIGAVYAESNPELETNSAVQAQWDYFKREHHKSRRAYIKKL
;
A
#
# COMPACT_ATOMS: atom_id res chain seq x y z
N GLU A 1 1.86 2.54 11.75
CA GLU A 1 2.93 2.22 10.78
C GLU A 1 3.34 0.78 11.01
N ILE A 2 2.91 -0.11 10.13
CA ILE A 2 3.35 -1.51 10.17
C ILE A 2 4.65 -1.52 9.39
N SER A 3 5.74 -1.27 10.09
CA SER A 3 7.08 -1.44 9.54
C SER A 3 7.53 -2.85 9.88
N LEU A 4 7.30 -3.81 9.01
CA LEU A 4 8.01 -5.08 9.05
C LEU A 4 9.37 -4.86 8.38
N GLY A 5 10.28 -4.26 9.13
CA GLY A 5 11.69 -4.33 8.80
C GLY A 5 12.16 -5.74 9.09
N LEU A 6 12.21 -6.61 8.10
CA LEU A 6 13.06 -7.79 8.20
C LEU A 6 14.50 -7.29 8.29
N VAL A 7 15.14 -7.63 9.40
CA VAL A 7 16.52 -7.27 9.74
C VAL A 7 17.45 -7.93 8.72
N GLY A 8 17.85 -7.13 7.78
CA GLY A 8 18.71 -7.45 6.67
C GLY A 8 18.30 -6.53 5.53
N SER A 9 19.22 -5.79 4.98
CA SER A 9 19.02 -4.80 3.91
C SER A 9 18.47 -5.37 2.59
N GLU A 10 17.94 -6.58 2.60
CA GLU A 10 17.61 -7.37 1.42
C GLU A 10 16.19 -7.14 0.90
N MET A 11 15.29 -6.70 1.79
CA MET A 11 13.89 -6.47 1.46
C MET A 11 13.25 -5.42 2.36
N CYS A 12 12.46 -4.54 1.79
CA CYS A 12 11.72 -3.52 2.53
C CYS A 12 10.26 -3.52 2.09
N ILE A 13 9.35 -3.57 3.05
CA ILE A 13 7.94 -3.31 2.83
C ILE A 13 7.47 -2.21 3.76
N ARG A 14 6.65 -1.31 3.23
CA ARG A 14 6.06 -0.22 4.00
C ARG A 14 4.60 -0.08 3.63
N ASP A 15 3.73 -0.36 4.59
CA ASP A 15 2.29 -0.32 4.41
C ASP A 15 1.64 0.50 5.52
N ARG A 16 0.46 1.04 5.24
CA ARG A 16 -0.31 1.81 6.21
C ARG A 16 -1.82 1.65 6.03
N PRO A 17 -2.61 1.91 7.09
CA PRO A 17 -4.05 2.05 6.97
C PRO A 17 -4.42 3.20 6.02
N ASN A 18 -5.41 2.98 5.15
CA ASN A 18 -5.90 4.03 4.25
C ASN A 18 -6.66 5.11 5.04
N LEU A 19 -6.15 6.32 5.04
CA LEU A 19 -6.72 7.48 5.73
C LEU A 19 -7.50 8.42 4.80
N SER A 20 -7.65 8.09 3.52
CA SER A 20 -8.27 8.96 2.51
C SER A 20 -9.67 9.44 2.90
N ARG A 21 -10.50 8.55 3.43
CA ARG A 21 -11.86 8.92 3.88
C ARG A 21 -11.85 9.85 5.10
N ALA A 22 -10.91 9.70 6.00
CA ALA A 22 -10.77 10.58 7.16
C ALA A 22 -10.31 11.98 6.74
N LEU A 23 -9.36 12.06 5.80
CA LEU A 23 -8.90 13.31 5.20
C LEU A 23 -10.01 14.03 4.42
N GLN A 24 -10.82 13.28 3.67
CA GLN A 24 -11.99 13.84 2.98
C GLN A 24 -13.00 14.44 3.96
N LYS A 25 -13.31 13.74 5.05
CA LYS A 25 -14.21 14.26 6.10
C LYS A 25 -13.65 15.50 6.80
N ALA A 26 -12.34 15.53 7.00
CA ALA A 26 -11.64 16.71 7.53
C ALA A 26 -11.51 17.85 6.52
N ARG A 27 -11.92 17.66 5.24
CA ARG A 27 -11.75 18.62 4.13
C ARG A 27 -10.31 19.13 3.98
N GLY A 28 -9.33 18.30 4.30
CA GLY A 28 -7.91 18.66 4.28
C GLY A 28 -7.45 19.57 5.44
N HIS A 29 -8.34 20.00 6.33
CA HIS A 29 -8.00 20.84 7.48
C HIS A 29 -7.87 20.02 8.76
N LEU A 30 -6.77 20.19 9.49
CA LEU A 30 -6.57 19.53 10.79
C LEU A 30 -7.25 20.30 11.93
N LEU A 31 -7.22 21.62 11.88
CA LEU A 31 -7.81 22.49 12.89
C LEU A 31 -9.10 23.15 12.38
N PRO A 32 -10.10 23.41 13.26
CA PRO A 32 -10.10 23.10 14.70
C PRO A 32 -10.45 21.64 15.05
N PHE A 33 -11.18 20.89 14.21
CA PHE A 33 -11.71 19.56 14.58
C PHE A 33 -11.36 18.43 13.60
N GLY A 34 -10.64 18.70 12.51
CA GLY A 34 -10.30 17.71 11.50
C GLY A 34 -9.44 16.55 12.04
N TRP A 35 -8.58 16.81 13.02
CA TRP A 35 -7.76 15.82 13.70
C TRP A 35 -8.57 14.71 14.39
N ILE A 36 -9.81 15.00 14.83
CA ILE A 36 -10.69 14.00 15.45
C ILE A 36 -11.03 12.87 14.46
N HIS A 37 -11.29 13.23 13.19
CA HIS A 37 -11.56 12.23 12.15
C HIS A 37 -10.36 11.33 11.90
N LEU A 38 -9.14 11.87 11.94
CA LEU A 38 -7.91 11.11 11.78
C LEU A 38 -7.66 10.19 12.98
N LEU A 39 -7.79 10.69 14.21
CA LEU A 39 -7.63 9.86 15.40
C LEU A 39 -8.67 8.73 15.45
N LYS A 40 -9.91 9.01 15.10
CA LYS A 40 -10.96 7.99 15.01
C LYS A 40 -10.62 6.93 13.96
N ALA A 41 -10.10 7.34 12.80
CA ALA A 41 -9.69 6.42 11.75
C ALA A 41 -8.49 5.55 12.18
N LEU A 42 -7.51 6.12 12.88
CA LEU A 42 -6.34 5.39 13.39
C LEU A 42 -6.71 4.38 14.49
N LYS A 43 -7.72 4.69 15.31
CA LYS A 43 -8.21 3.77 16.36
C LYS A 43 -9.19 2.72 15.83
N SER A 44 -9.77 2.94 14.65
CA SER A 44 -10.67 1.96 14.03
C SER A 44 -9.88 0.86 13.30
N LYS A 45 -10.51 -0.32 13.15
CA LYS A 45 -9.93 -1.38 12.33
C LYS A 45 -9.91 -0.95 10.87
N PRO A 46 -8.74 -0.90 10.22
CA PRO A 46 -8.64 -0.50 8.83
C PRO A 46 -9.26 -1.56 7.92
N LYS A 47 -10.17 -1.15 7.05
CA LYS A 47 -10.72 -2.04 6.01
C LYS A 47 -9.84 -2.11 4.76
N VAL A 48 -9.05 -1.07 4.54
CA VAL A 48 -8.18 -0.92 3.37
C VAL A 48 -6.77 -0.63 3.85
N ILE A 49 -5.80 -1.34 3.31
CA ILE A 49 -4.37 -1.13 3.51
C ILE A 49 -3.80 -0.53 2.24
N ASP A 50 -3.02 0.54 2.37
CA ASP A 50 -2.24 1.08 1.26
C ASP A 50 -0.87 0.38 1.24
N LEU A 51 -0.58 -0.34 0.17
CA LEU A 51 0.72 -0.96 -0.08
C LEU A 51 1.64 0.12 -0.67
N TYR A 52 2.62 0.59 0.12
CA TYR A 52 3.40 1.76 -0.26
C TYR A 52 4.65 1.43 -1.05
N LEU A 53 5.50 0.62 -0.48
CA LEU A 53 6.79 0.26 -1.06
C LEU A 53 7.08 -1.20 -0.78
N THR A 54 7.35 -1.92 -1.84
CA THR A 54 7.91 -3.26 -1.78
C THR A 54 9.19 -3.24 -2.60
N GLY A 55 10.32 -3.43 -1.95
CA GLY A 55 11.61 -3.49 -2.60
C GLY A 55 12.30 -4.81 -2.28
N VAL A 56 12.82 -5.47 -3.30
CA VAL A 56 13.64 -6.67 -3.19
C VAL A 56 14.93 -6.41 -3.93
N LEU A 57 16.07 -6.68 -3.28
CA LEU A 57 17.37 -6.53 -3.91
C LEU A 57 17.46 -7.37 -5.19
N PRO A 58 18.19 -6.90 -6.22
CA PRO A 58 18.28 -7.59 -7.50
C PRO A 58 18.68 -9.07 -7.40
N GLU A 59 19.55 -9.39 -6.46
CA GLU A 59 20.06 -10.75 -6.21
C GLU A 59 18.97 -11.73 -5.73
N TYR A 60 17.89 -11.21 -5.13
CA TYR A 60 16.78 -11.97 -4.57
C TYR A 60 15.51 -11.89 -5.42
N GLN A 61 15.50 -11.10 -6.47
CA GLN A 61 14.40 -11.04 -7.41
C GLN A 61 14.23 -12.39 -8.14
N SER A 62 13.02 -12.69 -8.55
CA SER A 62 12.66 -13.94 -9.24
C SER A 62 12.88 -15.24 -8.44
N LYS A 63 13.23 -15.15 -7.16
CA LYS A 63 13.41 -16.29 -6.25
C LYS A 63 12.20 -16.58 -5.36
N GLY A 64 11.03 -16.03 -5.67
CA GLY A 64 9.81 -16.23 -4.89
C GLY A 64 9.75 -15.44 -3.58
N VAL A 65 10.68 -14.52 -3.33
CA VAL A 65 10.76 -13.74 -2.10
C VAL A 65 9.49 -12.89 -1.89
N ASN A 66 8.93 -12.33 -2.95
CA ASN A 66 7.65 -11.61 -2.89
C ASN A 66 6.51 -12.50 -2.40
N ALA A 67 6.46 -13.76 -2.83
CA ALA A 67 5.43 -14.71 -2.41
C ALA A 67 5.56 -15.04 -0.92
N LEU A 68 6.76 -15.24 -0.41
CA LEU A 68 7.02 -15.44 1.02
C LEU A 68 6.57 -14.23 1.83
N LEU A 69 6.88 -13.03 1.36
CA LEU A 69 6.50 -11.79 2.00
C LEU A 69 4.97 -11.63 2.11
N PHE A 70 4.25 -11.86 1.02
CA PHE A 70 2.79 -11.83 1.04
C PHE A 70 2.20 -12.94 1.90
N ASN A 71 2.82 -14.13 1.93
CA ASN A 71 2.40 -15.22 2.80
C ASN A 71 2.43 -14.82 4.28
N ASP A 72 3.42 -14.06 4.70
CA ASP A 72 3.54 -13.59 6.08
C ASP A 72 2.64 -12.39 6.38
N LEU A 73 2.45 -11.48 5.41
CA LEU A 73 1.67 -10.26 5.60
C LEU A 73 0.16 -10.49 5.55
N ILE A 74 -0.34 -11.35 4.67
CA ILE A 74 -1.78 -11.61 4.51
C ILE A 74 -2.46 -12.02 5.84
N PRO A 75 -1.90 -12.92 6.64
CA PRO A 75 -2.46 -13.24 7.96
C PRO A 75 -2.52 -12.03 8.90
N VAL A 76 -1.51 -11.16 8.85
CA VAL A 76 -1.46 -9.92 9.65
C VAL A 76 -2.57 -8.98 9.21
N TYR A 77 -2.75 -8.75 7.90
CA TYR A 77 -3.82 -7.90 7.37
C TYR A 77 -5.21 -8.41 7.75
N LYS A 78 -5.45 -9.72 7.65
CA LYS A 78 -6.70 -10.34 8.08
C LYS A 78 -6.96 -10.13 9.58
N ARG A 79 -5.92 -10.28 10.41
CA ARG A 79 -6.02 -10.10 11.88
C ARG A 79 -6.42 -8.67 12.26
N ILE A 80 -5.89 -7.66 11.57
CA ILE A 80 -6.26 -6.26 11.81
C ILE A 80 -7.59 -5.86 11.18
N GLY A 81 -8.21 -6.75 10.39
CA GLY A 81 -9.54 -6.56 9.80
C GLY A 81 -9.53 -5.94 8.40
N ALA A 82 -8.39 -5.96 7.71
CA ALA A 82 -8.30 -5.51 6.33
C ALA A 82 -9.05 -6.47 5.39
N VAL A 83 -9.81 -5.89 4.46
CA VAL A 83 -10.58 -6.60 3.42
C VAL A 83 -9.97 -6.36 2.05
N TYR A 84 -9.41 -5.18 1.84
CA TYR A 84 -8.81 -4.75 0.58
C TYR A 84 -7.41 -4.22 0.81
N ALA A 85 -6.55 -4.41 -0.19
CA ALA A 85 -5.27 -3.74 -0.30
C ALA A 85 -5.28 -2.88 -1.58
N GLU A 86 -4.82 -1.63 -1.48
CA GLU A 86 -4.67 -0.71 -2.60
C GLU A 86 -3.18 -0.55 -2.89
N SER A 87 -2.73 -0.91 -4.10
CA SER A 87 -1.35 -0.67 -4.52
C SER A 87 -1.14 0.78 -4.92
N ASN A 88 0.10 1.25 -4.83
CA ASN A 88 0.48 2.53 -5.41
C ASN A 88 0.37 2.49 -6.94
N PRO A 89 0.31 3.67 -7.59
CA PRO A 89 0.39 3.75 -9.03
C PRO A 89 1.67 3.09 -9.54
N GLU A 90 1.52 2.12 -10.41
CA GLU A 90 2.59 1.38 -11.04
C GLU A 90 2.78 1.87 -12.47
N LEU A 91 4.01 1.84 -12.95
CA LEU A 91 4.28 2.18 -14.35
C LEU A 91 3.66 1.11 -15.26
N GLU A 92 2.99 1.56 -16.32
CA GLU A 92 2.39 0.70 -17.34
C GLU A 92 3.43 -0.23 -18.00
N THR A 93 4.68 0.22 -18.03
CA THR A 93 5.83 -0.52 -18.60
C THR A 93 6.47 -1.51 -17.62
N ASN A 94 6.07 -1.52 -16.35
CA ASN A 94 6.65 -2.41 -15.34
C ASN A 94 5.89 -3.74 -15.27
N SER A 95 6.06 -4.56 -16.29
CA SER A 95 5.40 -5.86 -16.42
C SER A 95 5.74 -6.83 -15.28
N ALA A 96 6.96 -6.75 -14.74
CA ALA A 96 7.39 -7.62 -13.65
C ALA A 96 6.59 -7.37 -12.35
N VAL A 97 6.31 -6.10 -12.04
CA VAL A 97 5.47 -5.75 -10.88
C VAL A 97 4.01 -6.11 -11.15
N GLN A 98 3.53 -5.88 -12.38
CA GLN A 98 2.14 -6.19 -12.71
C GLN A 98 1.84 -7.69 -12.67
N ALA A 99 2.77 -8.54 -13.10
CA ALA A 99 2.62 -9.99 -13.10
C ALA A 99 2.45 -10.57 -11.69
N GLN A 100 3.00 -9.94 -10.66
CA GLN A 100 2.81 -10.42 -9.27
C GLN A 100 1.35 -10.35 -8.80
N TRP A 101 0.56 -9.45 -9.40
CA TRP A 101 -0.86 -9.26 -9.05
C TRP A 101 -1.78 -10.29 -9.73
N ASP A 102 -1.32 -11.05 -10.70
CA ASP A 102 -2.11 -12.08 -11.40
C ASP A 102 -2.55 -13.21 -10.48
N TYR A 103 -1.82 -13.40 -9.38
CA TYR A 103 -2.18 -14.38 -8.33
C TYR A 103 -3.29 -13.92 -7.38
N PHE A 104 -3.73 -12.66 -7.50
CA PHE A 104 -4.75 -12.07 -6.64
C PHE A 104 -5.96 -11.63 -7.44
N LYS A 105 -7.14 -11.62 -6.79
CA LYS A 105 -8.31 -10.96 -7.36
C LYS A 105 -8.07 -9.47 -7.37
N ARG A 106 -7.76 -8.92 -8.54
CA ARG A 106 -7.43 -7.50 -8.72
C ARG A 106 -8.49 -6.76 -9.51
N GLU A 107 -8.59 -5.46 -9.26
CA GLU A 107 -9.41 -4.52 -10.02
C GLU A 107 -8.56 -3.27 -10.29
N HIS A 108 -8.44 -2.92 -11.57
CA HIS A 108 -7.77 -1.67 -11.97
C HIS A 108 -8.82 -0.54 -11.91
N HIS A 109 -8.73 0.33 -10.90
CA HIS A 109 -9.75 1.35 -10.65
C HIS A 109 -9.26 2.79 -10.84
N LYS A 110 -7.96 3.03 -11.01
CA LYS A 110 -7.38 4.35 -11.21
C LYS A 110 -6.22 4.32 -12.19
N SER A 111 -6.19 5.28 -13.11
CA SER A 111 -5.05 5.57 -13.98
C SER A 111 -4.63 7.02 -13.82
N ARG A 112 -3.34 7.27 -13.89
CA ARG A 112 -2.75 8.61 -13.88
C ARG A 112 -1.81 8.73 -15.06
N ARG A 113 -1.83 9.87 -15.74
CA ARG A 113 -0.93 10.15 -16.86
C ARG A 113 -0.28 11.50 -16.65
N ALA A 114 1.04 11.56 -16.75
CA ALA A 114 1.81 12.79 -16.71
C ALA A 114 2.07 13.29 -18.14
N TYR A 115 1.93 14.60 -18.35
CA TYR A 115 2.17 15.24 -19.63
C TYR A 115 3.22 16.31 -19.45
N ILE A 116 4.11 16.47 -20.46
CA ILE A 116 5.08 17.53 -20.54
C ILE A 116 4.62 18.49 -21.64
N LYS A 117 4.50 19.78 -21.31
CA LYS A 117 4.30 20.86 -22.27
C LYS A 117 5.55 21.73 -22.30
N LYS A 118 6.16 21.90 -23.48
CA LYS A 118 7.17 22.92 -23.68
C LYS A 118 6.48 24.29 -23.72
N LEU A 119 6.93 25.21 -22.88
CA LEU A 119 6.50 26.61 -22.85
C LEU A 119 7.22 27.39 -23.91
#